data_0ed38538e917f1b7cc87bd56e7e4ca8e
#
_entry.id   0ed38538e917f1b7cc87bd56e7e4ca8e
#
_cell.length_a   1.000
_cell.length_b   1.000
_cell.length_c   1.000
_cell.angle_alpha   90.00
_cell.angle_beta   90.00
_cell.angle_gamma   90.00
#
_symmetry.space_group_name_H-M   'P 1'
#
loop_
_entity.id
_entity.type
_entity.pdbx_description
1 polymer ?
#
loop_
_entity_poly.entity_id
_entity_poly.type
_entity_poly.pdbx_seq_one_letter_code
_entity_poly.pdbx_strand_id
1 'polypeptide(L)'
;SDVYKRQVPNGHMAGSVSRVASSVDEAVAMVEDLASHNVDLIKLMITGGVMDAKVKGEPGILMMKPDMIKACCDAAHKHNLPVAAHVQSPDGVRAAVRNGVDTIEHGSVLTSHEIDAFKEKNASLVCTLSPALPMAKFPREILGITDVVQYNSNVVFNNMVAGAKAALENGVKVGLGTDTGCPYTTHYNMWRELKYFTKYVGVTPKFALYTATLGNAEIAGLDAITGSIEVGKSADILVADKNPLDDFKNMAVPYMVVARGKVYKEKLVKKYEKCETELDKYC
;
A
#
# COMPACT_ATOMS: atom_id res chain seq x y z
N SER A 1 14.75 4.86 4.25
CA SER A 1 14.57 5.11 2.81
C SER A 1 13.50 6.18 2.66
N ASP A 2 13.90 7.35 2.19
CA ASP A 2 12.97 8.44 1.94
C ASP A 2 12.17 8.15 0.67
N VAL A 3 10.90 7.79 0.87
CA VAL A 3 9.97 7.61 -0.24
C VAL A 3 9.61 9.00 -0.77
N TYR A 4 10.29 9.43 -1.83
CA TYR A 4 9.92 10.65 -2.53
C TYR A 4 8.70 10.38 -3.41
N LYS A 5 7.57 10.98 -3.04
CA LYS A 5 6.31 10.93 -3.82
C LYS A 5 6.32 12.06 -4.85
N ARG A 6 5.97 11.76 -6.11
CA ARG A 6 5.91 12.75 -7.18
C ARG A 6 4.53 12.93 -7.73
N GLN A 7 4.16 14.19 -7.97
CA GLN A 7 2.83 14.56 -8.42
C GLN A 7 2.86 15.63 -9.50
N VAL A 8 1.85 15.59 -10.35
CA VAL A 8 1.44 16.75 -11.16
C VAL A 8 0.84 17.85 -10.28
N PRO A 9 0.77 19.11 -10.76
CA PRO A 9 0.10 20.19 -10.04
C PRO A 9 -1.30 19.78 -9.57
N ASN A 10 -1.62 20.07 -8.29
CA ASN A 10 -2.88 19.70 -7.63
C ASN A 10 -3.12 18.20 -7.39
N GLY A 11 -2.12 17.34 -7.55
CA GLY A 11 -2.22 15.92 -7.20
C GLY A 11 -2.23 15.67 -5.69
N HIS A 12 -2.48 14.40 -5.31
CA HIS A 12 -2.52 13.97 -3.91
C HIS A 12 -1.20 14.29 -3.17
N MET A 13 -1.28 15.01 -2.05
CA MET A 13 -0.13 15.47 -1.24
C MET A 13 0.85 16.42 -1.99
N ALA A 14 0.41 17.07 -3.06
CA ALA A 14 1.24 18.02 -3.81
C ALA A 14 1.80 19.12 -2.89
N GLY A 15 3.11 19.36 -3.01
CA GLY A 15 3.81 20.41 -2.27
C GLY A 15 4.07 20.13 -0.79
N SER A 16 3.58 19.01 -0.21
CA SER A 16 3.86 18.66 1.19
C SER A 16 5.01 17.64 1.32
N VAL A 17 4.93 16.51 0.58
CA VAL A 17 5.92 15.43 0.65
C VAL A 17 6.33 14.92 -0.73
N SER A 18 5.95 15.63 -1.79
CA SER A 18 6.21 15.22 -3.17
C SER A 18 6.72 16.38 -4.01
N ARG A 19 7.49 16.06 -5.04
CA ARG A 19 7.85 17.00 -6.09
C ARG A 19 6.78 17.01 -7.16
N VAL A 20 6.53 18.14 -7.79
CA VAL A 20 5.51 18.34 -8.80
C VAL A 20 6.19 18.55 -10.15
N ALA A 21 5.79 17.82 -11.18
CA ALA A 21 6.22 18.02 -12.56
C ALA A 21 5.07 18.54 -13.42
N SER A 22 5.34 19.51 -14.26
CA SER A 22 4.38 20.13 -15.18
C SER A 22 4.51 19.61 -16.61
N SER A 23 5.62 18.92 -16.94
CA SER A 23 5.89 18.32 -18.23
C SER A 23 6.50 16.93 -18.11
N VAL A 24 6.47 16.16 -19.21
CA VAL A 24 7.13 14.85 -19.28
C VAL A 24 8.62 14.97 -19.05
N ASP A 25 9.29 15.93 -19.67
CA ASP A 25 10.74 16.13 -19.53
C ASP A 25 11.12 16.48 -18.08
N GLU A 26 10.34 17.31 -17.40
CA GLU A 26 10.53 17.63 -16.00
C GLU A 26 10.35 16.40 -15.12
N ALA A 27 9.34 15.59 -15.38
CA ALA A 27 9.10 14.35 -14.62
C ALA A 27 10.25 13.35 -14.78
N VAL A 28 10.75 13.18 -16.02
CA VAL A 28 11.91 12.32 -16.31
C VAL A 28 13.18 12.86 -15.61
N ALA A 29 13.47 14.16 -15.73
CA ALA A 29 14.64 14.78 -15.07
C ALA A 29 14.60 14.55 -13.55
N MET A 30 13.42 14.58 -13.00
CA MET A 30 13.22 14.28 -11.60
C MET A 30 13.47 12.79 -11.25
N VAL A 31 13.10 11.83 -12.07
CA VAL A 31 13.42 10.41 -11.86
C VAL A 31 14.93 10.20 -11.93
N GLU A 32 15.60 10.79 -12.91
CA GLU A 32 17.07 10.75 -13.06
C GLU A 32 17.78 11.32 -11.80
N ASP A 33 17.30 12.47 -11.29
CA ASP A 33 17.82 13.07 -10.08
C ASP A 33 17.69 12.12 -8.87
N LEU A 34 16.52 11.47 -8.68
CA LEU A 34 16.33 10.50 -7.61
C LEU A 34 17.22 9.27 -7.75
N ALA A 35 17.35 8.74 -8.98
CA ALA A 35 18.23 7.62 -9.25
C ALA A 35 19.68 7.93 -8.86
N SER A 36 20.14 9.17 -9.09
CA SER A 36 21.48 9.63 -8.69
C SER A 36 21.71 9.65 -7.17
N HIS A 37 20.63 9.65 -6.38
CA HIS A 37 20.67 9.62 -4.91
C HIS A 37 20.54 8.22 -4.30
N ASN A 38 20.68 7.15 -5.10
CA ASN A 38 20.62 5.75 -4.67
C ASN A 38 19.31 5.40 -3.93
N VAL A 39 18.18 5.84 -4.46
CA VAL A 39 16.86 5.43 -3.96
C VAL A 39 16.57 3.97 -4.35
N ASP A 40 15.79 3.26 -3.53
CA ASP A 40 15.44 1.86 -3.79
C ASP A 40 14.29 1.69 -4.78
N LEU A 41 13.46 2.72 -4.95
CA LEU A 41 12.31 2.72 -5.86
C LEU A 41 11.84 4.14 -6.21
N ILE A 42 11.05 4.25 -7.28
CA ILE A 42 10.32 5.48 -7.63
C ILE A 42 8.85 5.33 -7.23
N LYS A 43 8.30 6.33 -6.52
CA LYS A 43 6.87 6.37 -6.19
C LYS A 43 6.16 7.44 -7.01
N LEU A 44 5.14 7.03 -7.77
CA LEU A 44 4.25 7.92 -8.53
C LEU A 44 2.92 8.12 -7.78
N MET A 45 2.33 9.31 -7.91
CA MET A 45 1.00 9.62 -7.41
C MET A 45 0.09 9.82 -8.63
N ILE A 46 -0.45 8.72 -9.16
CA ILE A 46 -1.15 8.70 -10.45
C ILE A 46 -2.56 9.26 -10.33
N THR A 47 -3.22 9.01 -9.19
CA THR A 47 -4.55 9.57 -8.92
C THR A 47 -4.54 10.51 -7.72
N GLY A 48 -5.58 11.31 -7.58
CA GLY A 48 -5.93 11.92 -6.31
C GLY A 48 -6.33 10.86 -5.27
N GLY A 49 -6.39 11.27 -4.00
CA GLY A 49 -6.90 10.45 -2.90
C GLY A 49 -8.28 10.90 -2.44
N VAL A 50 -8.89 10.13 -1.53
CA VAL A 50 -10.21 10.45 -0.98
C VAL A 50 -10.27 11.82 -0.30
N MET A 51 -9.16 12.29 0.28
CA MET A 51 -9.08 13.61 0.92
C MET A 51 -9.07 14.77 -0.08
N ASP A 52 -8.69 14.52 -1.33
CA ASP A 52 -8.66 15.51 -2.40
C ASP A 52 -10.00 15.59 -3.15
N ALA A 53 -10.88 14.62 -2.94
CA ALA A 53 -12.15 14.49 -3.65
C ALA A 53 -13.12 15.61 -3.28
N LYS A 54 -13.66 16.29 -4.30
CA LYS A 54 -14.64 17.39 -4.16
C LYS A 54 -16.06 16.96 -4.49
N VAL A 55 -16.22 15.87 -5.21
CA VAL A 55 -17.50 15.35 -5.71
C VAL A 55 -17.68 13.90 -5.22
N LYS A 56 -18.90 13.55 -4.82
CA LYS A 56 -19.26 12.18 -4.47
C LYS A 56 -19.19 11.28 -5.72
N GLY A 57 -18.57 10.10 -5.56
CA GLY A 57 -18.40 9.13 -6.63
C GLY A 57 -17.10 9.27 -7.44
N GLU A 58 -16.31 10.30 -7.18
CA GLU A 58 -15.04 10.57 -7.85
C GLU A 58 -13.85 10.54 -6.87
N PRO A 59 -13.55 9.39 -6.24
CA PRO A 59 -12.56 9.33 -5.17
C PRO A 59 -11.11 9.45 -5.65
N GLY A 60 -10.82 9.10 -6.90
CA GLY A 60 -9.45 9.00 -7.41
C GLY A 60 -9.32 9.52 -8.83
N ILE A 61 -9.49 10.85 -9.04
CA ILE A 61 -9.32 11.46 -10.35
C ILE A 61 -7.91 11.20 -10.87
N LEU A 62 -7.80 10.81 -12.15
CA LEU A 62 -6.51 10.61 -12.82
C LEU A 62 -5.77 11.95 -12.91
N MET A 63 -4.57 12.00 -12.31
CA MET A 63 -3.77 13.23 -12.20
C MET A 63 -2.54 13.20 -13.12
N MET A 64 -1.98 12.02 -13.38
CA MET A 64 -0.86 11.84 -14.32
C MET A 64 -1.37 11.30 -15.65
N LYS A 65 -0.97 11.91 -16.75
CA LYS A 65 -1.28 11.41 -18.10
C LYS A 65 -0.49 10.13 -18.41
N PRO A 66 -1.04 9.23 -19.23
CA PRO A 66 -0.38 7.96 -19.58
C PRO A 66 1.04 8.11 -20.15
N ASP A 67 1.28 9.12 -20.98
CA ASP A 67 2.60 9.42 -21.56
C ASP A 67 3.63 9.78 -20.49
N MET A 68 3.24 10.58 -19.50
CA MET A 68 4.10 10.94 -18.36
C MET A 68 4.38 9.71 -17.47
N ILE A 69 3.37 8.87 -17.19
CA ILE A 69 3.53 7.63 -16.42
C ILE A 69 4.56 6.74 -17.11
N LYS A 70 4.36 6.49 -18.42
CA LYS A 70 5.27 5.67 -19.21
C LYS A 70 6.70 6.19 -19.20
N ALA A 71 6.89 7.48 -19.43
CA ALA A 71 8.21 8.08 -19.45
C ALA A 71 8.93 7.97 -18.08
N CYS A 72 8.20 8.14 -16.95
CA CYS A 72 8.75 7.93 -15.62
C CYS A 72 9.14 6.46 -15.40
N CYS A 73 8.31 5.50 -15.80
CA CYS A 73 8.62 4.08 -15.68
C CYS A 73 9.83 3.70 -16.54
N ASP A 74 9.86 4.11 -17.79
CA ASP A 74 10.99 3.85 -18.70
C ASP A 74 12.32 4.42 -18.14
N ALA A 75 12.28 5.62 -17.55
CA ALA A 75 13.44 6.23 -16.91
C ALA A 75 13.89 5.47 -15.65
N ALA A 76 12.96 5.09 -14.78
CA ALA A 76 13.26 4.33 -13.57
C ALA A 76 13.85 2.95 -13.89
N HIS A 77 13.25 2.24 -14.84
CA HIS A 77 13.69 0.90 -15.25
C HIS A 77 15.09 0.88 -15.88
N LYS A 78 15.52 1.95 -16.56
CA LYS A 78 16.92 2.11 -17.03
C LYS A 78 17.93 2.04 -15.89
N HIS A 79 17.53 2.44 -14.68
CA HIS A 79 18.33 2.37 -13.46
C HIS A 79 18.06 1.12 -12.62
N ASN A 80 17.28 0.15 -13.14
CA ASN A 80 16.80 -1.03 -12.41
C ASN A 80 16.00 -0.66 -11.14
N LEU A 81 15.33 0.48 -11.12
CA LEU A 81 14.48 0.92 -10.03
C LEU A 81 13.02 0.52 -10.30
N PRO A 82 12.37 -0.24 -9.41
CA PRO A 82 10.95 -0.53 -9.53
C PRO A 82 10.11 0.75 -9.30
N VAL A 83 8.92 0.76 -9.90
CA VAL A 83 7.98 1.87 -9.81
C VAL A 83 6.74 1.44 -9.05
N ALA A 84 6.47 2.09 -7.93
CA ALA A 84 5.24 1.97 -7.15
C ALA A 84 4.30 3.15 -7.43
N ALA A 85 2.98 2.92 -7.43
CA ALA A 85 2.02 3.98 -7.70
C ALA A 85 0.86 4.03 -6.70
N HIS A 86 0.54 5.23 -6.19
CA HIS A 86 -0.73 5.49 -5.51
C HIS A 86 -1.86 5.54 -6.53
N VAL A 87 -2.87 4.69 -6.37
CA VAL A 87 -4.00 4.58 -7.28
C VAL A 87 -5.28 4.24 -6.52
N GLN A 88 -6.34 5.04 -6.67
CA GLN A 88 -7.63 4.83 -6.01
C GLN A 88 -8.84 4.81 -6.97
N SER A 89 -8.61 4.60 -8.27
CA SER A 89 -9.68 4.51 -9.27
C SER A 89 -9.40 3.46 -10.35
N PRO A 90 -10.43 2.93 -11.04
CA PRO A 90 -10.25 1.95 -12.12
C PRO A 90 -9.43 2.52 -13.28
N ASP A 91 -9.67 3.77 -13.67
CA ASP A 91 -8.91 4.43 -14.75
C ASP A 91 -7.44 4.62 -14.36
N GLY A 92 -7.18 4.93 -13.09
CA GLY A 92 -5.83 5.00 -12.55
C GLY A 92 -5.10 3.67 -12.61
N VAL A 93 -5.76 2.55 -12.22
CA VAL A 93 -5.18 1.20 -12.32
C VAL A 93 -4.81 0.89 -13.77
N ARG A 94 -5.75 1.13 -14.69
CA ARG A 94 -5.53 0.91 -16.12
C ARG A 94 -4.37 1.71 -16.67
N ALA A 95 -4.31 3.00 -16.34
CA ALA A 95 -3.23 3.89 -16.76
C ALA A 95 -1.88 3.44 -16.18
N ALA A 96 -1.84 3.06 -14.90
CA ALA A 96 -0.62 2.64 -14.23
C ALA A 96 -0.04 1.35 -14.82
N VAL A 97 -0.82 0.26 -14.82
CA VAL A 97 -0.32 -1.07 -15.22
C VAL A 97 0.09 -1.09 -16.69
N ARG A 98 -0.71 -0.49 -17.58
CA ARG A 98 -0.40 -0.45 -19.03
C ARG A 98 0.85 0.34 -19.36
N ASN A 99 1.25 1.28 -18.50
CA ASN A 99 2.40 2.13 -18.72
C ASN A 99 3.65 1.75 -17.91
N GLY A 100 3.66 0.54 -17.31
CA GLY A 100 4.88 -0.06 -16.77
C GLY A 100 5.08 0.13 -15.25
N VAL A 101 4.05 0.46 -14.50
CA VAL A 101 4.12 0.47 -13.03
C VAL A 101 4.22 -0.97 -12.51
N ASP A 102 5.15 -1.23 -11.58
CA ASP A 102 5.43 -2.56 -11.04
C ASP A 102 4.51 -2.92 -9.87
N THR A 103 4.18 -1.94 -9.01
CA THR A 103 3.25 -2.15 -7.89
C THR A 103 2.18 -1.06 -7.82
N ILE A 104 0.94 -1.50 -7.64
CA ILE A 104 -0.22 -0.63 -7.44
C ILE A 104 -0.57 -0.62 -5.96
N GLU A 105 -0.37 0.51 -5.30
CA GLU A 105 -0.77 0.71 -3.91
C GLU A 105 -2.25 1.09 -3.85
N HIS A 106 -2.97 0.55 -2.87
CA HIS A 106 -4.41 0.64 -2.67
C HIS A 106 -5.19 -0.13 -3.74
N GLY A 107 -5.21 0.36 -4.96
CA GLY A 107 -5.91 -0.24 -6.08
C GLY A 107 -7.39 0.12 -6.12
N SER A 108 -8.11 -0.55 -7.02
CA SER A 108 -9.55 -0.38 -7.25
C SER A 108 -10.13 -1.66 -7.84
N VAL A 109 -11.40 -1.66 -8.27
CA VAL A 109 -12.00 -2.77 -8.99
C VAL A 109 -11.19 -3.09 -10.24
N LEU A 110 -11.07 -4.38 -10.55
CA LEU A 110 -10.35 -4.91 -11.70
C LEU A 110 -11.33 -5.63 -12.63
N THR A 111 -11.28 -5.31 -13.91
CA THR A 111 -11.93 -6.09 -14.97
C THR A 111 -10.94 -7.11 -15.55
N SER A 112 -11.38 -7.97 -16.46
CA SER A 112 -10.49 -8.89 -17.17
C SER A 112 -9.32 -8.16 -17.85
N HIS A 113 -9.56 -6.97 -18.40
CA HIS A 113 -8.53 -6.18 -19.08
C HIS A 113 -7.40 -5.70 -18.15
N GLU A 114 -7.74 -5.30 -16.91
CA GLU A 114 -6.71 -4.94 -15.92
C GLU A 114 -5.99 -6.19 -15.42
N ILE A 115 -6.71 -7.29 -15.19
CA ILE A 115 -6.12 -8.58 -14.79
C ILE A 115 -5.10 -9.08 -15.83
N ASP A 116 -5.45 -9.04 -17.11
CA ASP A 116 -4.57 -9.44 -18.19
C ASP A 116 -3.32 -8.55 -18.24
N ALA A 117 -3.49 -7.24 -18.07
CA ALA A 117 -2.37 -6.30 -18.00
C ALA A 117 -1.45 -6.54 -16.80
N PHE A 118 -1.99 -6.85 -15.61
CA PHE A 118 -1.19 -7.24 -14.44
C PHE A 118 -0.33 -8.46 -14.72
N LYS A 119 -0.90 -9.49 -15.37
CA LYS A 119 -0.17 -10.71 -15.72
C LYS A 119 0.88 -10.46 -16.79
N GLU A 120 0.55 -9.73 -17.85
CA GLU A 120 1.48 -9.39 -18.94
C GLU A 120 2.70 -8.63 -18.42
N LYS A 121 2.47 -7.67 -17.52
CA LYS A 121 3.54 -6.82 -16.96
C LYS A 121 4.19 -7.40 -15.71
N ASN A 122 3.73 -8.55 -15.21
CA ASN A 122 4.14 -9.12 -13.91
C ASN A 122 4.02 -8.10 -12.76
N ALA A 123 3.03 -7.21 -12.85
CA ALA A 123 2.78 -6.21 -11.83
C ALA A 123 2.03 -6.82 -10.62
N SER A 124 2.10 -6.16 -9.47
CA SER A 124 1.50 -6.63 -8.22
C SER A 124 0.56 -5.58 -7.63
N LEU A 125 -0.44 -6.02 -6.88
CA LEU A 125 -1.36 -5.16 -6.12
C LEU A 125 -0.94 -5.17 -4.64
N VAL A 126 -0.78 -4.00 -4.02
CA VAL A 126 -0.53 -3.88 -2.58
C VAL A 126 -1.77 -3.34 -1.88
N CYS A 127 -2.51 -4.24 -1.25
CA CYS A 127 -3.73 -3.90 -0.52
C CYS A 127 -3.38 -3.17 0.79
N THR A 128 -4.13 -2.11 1.12
CA THR A 128 -3.91 -1.28 2.31
C THR A 128 -5.25 -0.89 2.93
N LEU A 129 -5.91 -1.84 3.58
CA LEU A 129 -7.23 -1.60 4.19
C LEU A 129 -7.16 -0.73 5.44
N SER A 130 -6.01 -0.72 6.12
CA SER A 130 -5.80 0.00 7.38
C SER A 130 -6.09 1.50 7.31
N PRO A 131 -5.67 2.28 6.31
CA PRO A 131 -6.03 3.70 6.21
C PRO A 131 -7.44 3.92 5.69
N ALA A 132 -7.95 3.02 4.83
CA ALA A 132 -9.25 3.17 4.20
C ALA A 132 -10.41 2.86 5.17
N LEU A 133 -10.24 1.86 6.05
CA LEU A 133 -11.32 1.41 6.95
C LEU A 133 -11.78 2.50 7.93
N PRO A 134 -10.93 3.20 8.69
CA PRO A 134 -11.36 4.28 9.56
C PRO A 134 -12.11 5.38 8.78
N MET A 135 -11.56 5.80 7.66
CA MET A 135 -12.16 6.84 6.81
C MET A 135 -13.54 6.45 6.26
N ALA A 136 -13.75 5.16 5.99
CA ALA A 136 -15.01 4.63 5.50
C ALA A 136 -16.04 4.36 6.61
N LYS A 137 -15.61 3.87 7.78
CA LYS A 137 -16.50 3.26 8.77
C LYS A 137 -16.69 4.04 10.05
N PHE A 138 -15.74 4.90 10.44
CA PHE A 138 -15.87 5.65 11.68
C PHE A 138 -16.90 6.79 11.55
N PRO A 139 -17.54 7.22 12.66
CA PRO A 139 -18.32 8.43 12.68
C PRO A 139 -17.50 9.63 12.19
N ARG A 140 -18.09 10.46 11.33
CA ARG A 140 -17.42 11.64 10.75
C ARG A 140 -16.90 12.61 11.79
N GLU A 141 -17.62 12.72 12.90
CA GLU A 141 -17.29 13.59 14.04
C GLU A 141 -15.96 13.20 14.70
N ILE A 142 -15.64 11.91 14.69
CA ILE A 142 -14.36 11.39 15.22
C ILE A 142 -13.20 11.77 14.33
N LEU A 143 -13.43 11.75 13.00
CA LEU A 143 -12.41 12.00 11.98
C LEU A 143 -12.30 13.47 11.58
N GLY A 144 -13.32 14.28 11.81
CA GLY A 144 -13.38 15.66 11.34
C GLY A 144 -13.44 15.77 9.80
N ILE A 145 -14.03 14.80 9.12
CA ILE A 145 -14.11 14.75 7.65
C ILE A 145 -15.48 15.15 7.13
N THR A 146 -15.54 15.57 5.86
CA THR A 146 -16.77 15.92 5.17
C THR A 146 -17.57 14.68 4.74
N ASP A 147 -18.85 14.86 4.44
CA ASP A 147 -19.71 13.82 3.88
C ASP A 147 -19.19 13.31 2.51
N VAL A 148 -18.61 14.19 1.70
CA VAL A 148 -17.97 13.82 0.41
C VAL A 148 -16.79 12.88 0.64
N VAL A 149 -15.91 13.22 1.57
CA VAL A 149 -14.74 12.40 1.91
C VAL A 149 -15.17 11.02 2.43
N GLN A 150 -16.14 10.95 3.34
CA GLN A 150 -16.62 9.67 3.87
C GLN A 150 -17.29 8.82 2.79
N TYR A 151 -18.13 9.41 1.94
CA TYR A 151 -18.77 8.72 0.83
C TYR A 151 -17.70 8.10 -0.09
N ASN A 152 -16.73 8.90 -0.52
CA ASN A 152 -15.65 8.41 -1.40
C ASN A 152 -14.74 7.40 -0.72
N SER A 153 -14.50 7.53 0.59
CA SER A 153 -13.75 6.53 1.36
C SER A 153 -14.46 5.17 1.39
N ASN A 154 -15.79 5.15 1.48
CA ASN A 154 -16.56 3.90 1.34
C ASN A 154 -16.43 3.31 -0.06
N VAL A 155 -16.47 4.13 -1.11
CA VAL A 155 -16.27 3.67 -2.50
C VAL A 155 -14.88 3.04 -2.63
N VAL A 156 -13.82 3.74 -2.19
CA VAL A 156 -12.44 3.25 -2.27
C VAL A 156 -12.25 1.98 -1.46
N PHE A 157 -12.73 1.93 -0.21
CA PHE A 157 -12.63 0.73 0.62
C PHE A 157 -13.26 -0.51 -0.05
N ASN A 158 -14.48 -0.35 -0.56
CA ASN A 158 -15.18 -1.44 -1.24
C ASN A 158 -14.47 -1.86 -2.53
N ASN A 159 -13.96 -0.90 -3.30
CA ASN A 159 -13.22 -1.15 -4.53
C ASN A 159 -11.88 -1.85 -4.27
N MET A 160 -11.17 -1.49 -3.21
CA MET A 160 -9.93 -2.17 -2.79
C MET A 160 -10.20 -3.64 -2.43
N VAL A 161 -11.26 -3.89 -1.65
CA VAL A 161 -11.67 -5.26 -1.31
C VAL A 161 -12.02 -6.06 -2.57
N ALA A 162 -12.82 -5.49 -3.47
CA ALA A 162 -13.20 -6.15 -4.72
C ALA A 162 -11.99 -6.40 -5.63
N GLY A 163 -11.08 -5.41 -5.75
CA GLY A 163 -9.87 -5.52 -6.53
C GLY A 163 -8.92 -6.60 -5.99
N ALA A 164 -8.72 -6.66 -4.68
CA ALA A 164 -7.88 -7.68 -4.05
C ALA A 164 -8.45 -9.10 -4.26
N LYS A 165 -9.78 -9.28 -4.15
CA LYS A 165 -10.44 -10.55 -4.46
C LYS A 165 -10.21 -10.96 -5.92
N ALA A 166 -10.52 -10.06 -6.85
CA ALA A 166 -10.36 -10.33 -8.28
C ALA A 166 -8.90 -10.64 -8.65
N ALA A 167 -7.94 -9.92 -8.07
CA ALA A 167 -6.51 -10.17 -8.25
C ALA A 167 -6.14 -11.59 -7.81
N LEU A 168 -6.50 -11.98 -6.59
CA LEU A 168 -6.21 -13.32 -6.04
C LEU A 168 -6.88 -14.44 -6.83
N GLU A 169 -8.16 -14.31 -7.17
CA GLU A 169 -8.92 -15.29 -7.95
C GLU A 169 -8.31 -15.53 -9.33
N ASN A 170 -7.58 -14.55 -9.85
CA ASN A 170 -6.96 -14.63 -11.17
C ASN A 170 -5.43 -14.81 -11.12
N GLY A 171 -4.84 -15.06 -9.95
CA GLY A 171 -3.41 -15.35 -9.81
C GLY A 171 -2.50 -14.14 -9.95
N VAL A 172 -3.03 -12.92 -9.82
CA VAL A 172 -2.22 -11.71 -9.67
C VAL A 172 -1.63 -11.68 -8.26
N LYS A 173 -0.36 -11.34 -8.13
CA LYS A 173 0.29 -11.22 -6.82
C LYS A 173 -0.33 -10.08 -6.02
N VAL A 174 -0.67 -10.35 -4.75
CA VAL A 174 -1.19 -9.36 -3.81
C VAL A 174 -0.28 -9.28 -2.60
N GLY A 175 0.19 -8.09 -2.28
CA GLY A 175 0.90 -7.78 -1.05
C GLY A 175 0.02 -7.02 -0.07
N LEU A 176 0.53 -6.81 1.15
CA LEU A 176 -0.13 -6.05 2.21
C LEU A 176 0.74 -4.90 2.71
N GLY A 177 0.12 -3.73 2.90
CA GLY A 177 0.73 -2.56 3.50
C GLY A 177 -0.24 -1.84 4.45
N THR A 178 0.28 -1.05 5.37
CA THR A 178 -0.55 -0.29 6.32
C THR A 178 -0.71 1.17 5.94
N ASP A 179 0.12 1.70 5.06
CA ASP A 179 0.17 3.13 4.73
C ASP A 179 0.18 4.01 6.00
N THR A 180 1.05 3.63 6.94
CA THR A 180 1.16 4.25 8.26
C THR A 180 1.46 5.75 8.16
N GLY A 181 0.79 6.52 9.03
CA GLY A 181 0.82 7.98 9.03
C GLY A 181 -0.54 8.60 8.69
N CYS A 182 -1.46 7.81 8.10
CA CYS A 182 -2.85 8.20 7.95
C CYS A 182 -3.59 8.21 9.31
N PRO A 183 -4.71 8.95 9.43
CA PRO A 183 -5.50 8.94 10.66
C PRO A 183 -5.86 7.52 11.11
N TYR A 184 -5.64 7.25 12.38
CA TYR A 184 -5.87 5.93 13.03
C TYR A 184 -5.01 4.78 12.48
N THR A 185 -4.01 5.05 11.65
CA THR A 185 -3.08 4.05 11.11
C THR A 185 -1.72 4.19 11.78
N THR A 186 -1.49 3.38 12.81
CA THR A 186 -0.31 3.47 13.67
C THR A 186 0.78 2.46 13.27
N HIS A 187 2.06 2.78 13.58
CA HIS A 187 3.23 1.96 13.23
C HIS A 187 3.22 0.53 13.82
N TYR A 188 2.45 0.29 14.86
CA TYR A 188 2.43 -0.98 15.58
C TYR A 188 1.22 -1.87 15.25
N ASN A 189 0.41 -1.49 14.25
CA ASN A 189 -0.87 -2.14 13.99
C ASN A 189 -0.93 -2.96 12.68
N MET A 190 0.21 -3.44 12.16
CA MET A 190 0.22 -4.33 10.97
C MET A 190 -0.65 -5.59 11.17
N TRP A 191 -0.76 -6.10 12.39
CA TRP A 191 -1.62 -7.23 12.71
C TRP A 191 -3.12 -6.97 12.38
N ARG A 192 -3.56 -5.71 12.42
CA ARG A 192 -4.93 -5.33 12.02
C ARG A 192 -5.14 -5.43 10.52
N GLU A 193 -4.13 -5.07 9.71
CA GLU A 193 -4.20 -5.27 8.26
C GLU A 193 -4.44 -6.74 7.91
N LEU A 194 -3.75 -7.67 8.58
CA LEU A 194 -3.98 -9.10 8.44
C LEU A 194 -5.41 -9.50 8.82
N LYS A 195 -5.96 -8.94 9.92
CA LYS A 195 -7.36 -9.18 10.30
C LYS A 195 -8.35 -8.64 9.26
N TYR A 196 -8.12 -7.44 8.76
CA TYR A 196 -8.98 -6.84 7.73
C TYR A 196 -8.91 -7.64 6.43
N PHE A 197 -7.73 -8.09 6.04
CA PHE A 197 -7.55 -8.90 4.85
C PHE A 197 -8.31 -10.23 4.95
N THR A 198 -8.23 -10.92 6.08
CA THR A 198 -9.03 -12.14 6.31
C THR A 198 -10.52 -11.85 6.37
N LYS A 199 -10.94 -10.80 7.07
CA LYS A 199 -12.35 -10.48 7.30
C LYS A 199 -13.07 -9.98 6.04
N TYR A 200 -12.44 -9.08 5.28
CA TYR A 200 -13.09 -8.40 4.16
C TYR A 200 -12.76 -9.03 2.80
N VAL A 201 -11.52 -9.44 2.59
CA VAL A 201 -11.12 -10.12 1.34
C VAL A 201 -11.49 -11.61 1.38
N GLY A 202 -11.48 -12.24 2.57
CA GLY A 202 -11.96 -13.62 2.75
C GLY A 202 -10.87 -14.69 2.61
N VAL A 203 -9.60 -14.31 2.77
CA VAL A 203 -8.48 -15.27 2.73
C VAL A 203 -8.30 -15.98 4.07
N THR A 204 -7.60 -17.12 4.07
CA THR A 204 -7.27 -17.82 5.31
C THR A 204 -6.21 -17.08 6.13
N PRO A 205 -6.18 -17.21 7.47
CA PRO A 205 -5.12 -16.60 8.29
C PRO A 205 -3.71 -17.00 7.86
N LYS A 206 -3.51 -18.26 7.47
CA LYS A 206 -2.23 -18.75 6.96
C LYS A 206 -1.79 -18.00 5.69
N PHE A 207 -2.73 -17.80 4.76
CA PHE A 207 -2.44 -17.07 3.52
C PHE A 207 -2.18 -15.58 3.78
N ALA A 208 -2.93 -14.94 4.67
CA ALA A 208 -2.69 -13.55 5.05
C ALA A 208 -1.28 -13.37 5.67
N LEU A 209 -0.84 -14.30 6.52
CA LEU A 209 0.50 -14.26 7.10
C LEU A 209 1.59 -14.47 6.04
N TYR A 210 1.41 -15.43 5.11
CA TYR A 210 2.29 -15.60 3.96
C TYR A 210 2.40 -14.31 3.13
N THR A 211 1.25 -13.69 2.80
CA THR A 211 1.19 -12.46 2.01
C THR A 211 1.98 -11.33 2.69
N ALA A 212 1.85 -11.17 4.01
CA ALA A 212 2.53 -10.12 4.77
C ALA A 212 4.03 -10.40 5.04
N THR A 213 4.52 -11.58 4.74
CA THR A 213 5.91 -12.00 4.96
C THR A 213 6.60 -12.33 3.65
N LEU A 214 6.65 -13.59 3.24
CA LEU A 214 7.34 -14.03 2.03
C LEU A 214 6.72 -13.41 0.77
N GLY A 215 5.39 -13.32 0.67
CA GLY A 215 4.72 -12.69 -0.47
C GLY A 215 5.11 -11.22 -0.65
N ASN A 216 5.19 -10.45 0.43
CA ASN A 216 5.69 -9.07 0.38
C ASN A 216 7.18 -9.01 0.01
N ALA A 217 7.99 -9.94 0.51
CA ALA A 217 9.42 -10.01 0.18
C ALA A 217 9.62 -10.31 -1.31
N GLU A 218 8.82 -11.22 -1.90
CA GLU A 218 8.83 -11.50 -3.34
C GLU A 218 8.47 -10.26 -4.18
N ILE A 219 7.44 -9.50 -3.78
CA ILE A 219 7.03 -8.27 -4.47
C ILE A 219 8.12 -7.20 -4.38
N ALA A 220 8.80 -7.11 -3.24
CA ALA A 220 9.88 -6.16 -3.00
C ALA A 220 11.24 -6.60 -3.60
N GLY A 221 11.35 -7.81 -4.17
CA GLY A 221 12.61 -8.39 -4.64
C GLY A 221 13.60 -8.71 -3.52
N LEU A 222 13.09 -8.98 -2.31
CA LEU A 222 13.89 -9.24 -1.11
C LEU A 222 13.75 -10.68 -0.58
N ASP A 223 13.05 -11.55 -1.30
CA ASP A 223 12.76 -12.92 -0.88
C ASP A 223 14.02 -13.79 -0.71
N ALA A 224 15.10 -13.49 -1.42
CA ALA A 224 16.41 -14.12 -1.20
C ALA A 224 17.05 -13.70 0.14
N ILE A 225 16.63 -12.58 0.74
CA ILE A 225 17.24 -11.99 1.94
C ILE A 225 16.36 -12.18 3.17
N THR A 226 15.03 -12.07 3.04
CA THR A 226 14.09 -12.08 4.17
C THR A 226 12.73 -12.67 3.78
N GLY A 227 11.74 -12.61 4.67
CA GLY A 227 10.36 -13.05 4.43
C GLY A 227 10.05 -14.49 4.83
N SER A 228 11.09 -15.34 5.00
CA SER A 228 10.96 -16.72 5.48
C SER A 228 12.12 -17.09 6.42
N ILE A 229 11.92 -18.12 7.25
CA ILE A 229 12.95 -18.62 8.16
C ILE A 229 13.71 -19.74 7.42
N GLU A 230 14.84 -19.38 6.83
CA GLU A 230 15.70 -20.27 6.06
C GLU A 230 17.17 -19.98 6.34
N VAL A 231 18.02 -21.02 6.23
CA VAL A 231 19.47 -20.85 6.40
C VAL A 231 20.02 -19.92 5.32
N GLY A 232 20.80 -18.93 5.74
CA GLY A 232 21.39 -17.93 4.84
C GLY A 232 20.59 -16.63 4.70
N LYS A 233 19.33 -16.60 5.12
CA LYS A 233 18.53 -15.35 5.15
C LYS A 233 18.81 -14.53 6.41
N SER A 234 18.47 -13.26 6.34
CA SER A 234 18.48 -12.35 7.50
C SER A 234 17.57 -12.88 8.61
N ALA A 235 18.06 -12.86 9.83
CA ALA A 235 17.27 -13.22 10.98
C ALA A 235 16.31 -12.05 11.36
N ASP A 236 15.22 -11.94 10.62
CA ASP A 236 14.10 -11.01 10.86
C ASP A 236 12.92 -11.83 11.39
N ILE A 237 12.80 -11.95 12.71
CA ILE A 237 11.91 -12.92 13.38
C ILE A 237 11.07 -12.21 14.42
N LEU A 238 9.76 -12.45 14.37
CA LEU A 238 8.81 -12.05 15.40
C LEU A 238 8.41 -13.29 16.20
N VAL A 239 8.59 -13.26 17.52
CA VAL A 239 8.17 -14.33 18.42
C VAL A 239 6.96 -13.86 19.21
N ALA A 240 5.87 -14.61 19.12
CA ALA A 240 4.61 -14.35 19.83
C ALA A 240 4.42 -15.37 20.96
N ASP A 241 3.78 -14.96 22.07
CA ASP A 241 3.45 -15.85 23.19
C ASP A 241 2.35 -16.86 22.86
N LYS A 242 1.49 -16.53 21.89
CA LYS A 242 0.38 -17.36 21.42
C LYS A 242 0.40 -17.46 19.90
N ASN A 243 -0.23 -18.50 19.38
CA ASN A 243 -0.30 -18.72 17.93
C ASN A 243 -1.00 -17.57 17.21
N PRO A 244 -0.31 -16.84 16.30
CA PRO A 244 -0.92 -15.74 15.52
C PRO A 244 -2.03 -16.20 14.55
N LEU A 245 -2.03 -17.48 14.15
CA LEU A 245 -3.06 -18.01 13.25
C LEU A 245 -4.42 -18.18 13.93
N ASP A 246 -4.44 -18.28 15.28
CA ASP A 246 -5.70 -18.31 16.05
C ASP A 246 -6.28 -16.90 16.21
N ASP A 247 -5.43 -15.91 16.42
CA ASP A 247 -5.78 -14.48 16.45
C ASP A 247 -4.53 -13.63 16.16
N PHE A 248 -4.57 -12.82 15.11
CA PHE A 248 -3.47 -11.90 14.79
C PHE A 248 -3.18 -10.87 15.89
N LYS A 249 -4.12 -10.60 16.79
CA LYS A 249 -3.90 -9.76 17.97
C LYS A 249 -2.77 -10.30 18.87
N ASN A 250 -2.45 -11.60 18.79
CA ASN A 250 -1.32 -12.22 19.48
C ASN A 250 0.04 -11.64 19.02
N MET A 251 0.09 -10.95 17.88
CA MET A 251 1.28 -10.21 17.41
C MET A 251 1.31 -8.75 17.84
N ALA A 252 0.25 -8.23 18.47
CA ALA A 252 0.16 -6.81 18.87
C ALA A 252 1.17 -6.42 19.96
N VAL A 253 1.62 -7.40 20.74
CA VAL A 253 2.69 -7.26 21.74
C VAL A 253 3.58 -8.51 21.62
N PRO A 254 4.56 -8.54 20.74
CA PRO A 254 5.41 -9.71 20.56
C PRO A 254 6.25 -9.98 21.83
N TYR A 255 6.50 -11.24 22.09
CA TYR A 255 7.44 -11.65 23.15
C TYR A 255 8.85 -11.13 22.86
N MET A 256 9.28 -11.25 21.60
CA MET A 256 10.59 -10.82 21.15
C MET A 256 10.54 -10.47 19.66
N VAL A 257 11.32 -9.48 19.27
CA VAL A 257 11.61 -9.18 17.87
C VAL A 257 13.11 -9.34 17.64
N VAL A 258 13.45 -10.04 16.57
CA VAL A 258 14.82 -10.08 16.05
C VAL A 258 14.81 -9.36 14.72
N ALA A 259 15.69 -8.39 14.54
CA ALA A 259 15.86 -7.66 13.29
C ALA A 259 17.34 -7.69 12.88
N ARG A 260 17.61 -8.24 11.72
CA ARG A 260 18.99 -8.44 11.21
C ARG A 260 19.90 -9.13 12.26
N GLY A 261 19.38 -10.15 12.95
CA GLY A 261 20.08 -10.88 14.01
C GLY A 261 20.16 -10.16 15.36
N LYS A 262 19.76 -8.90 15.47
CA LYS A 262 19.74 -8.15 16.74
C LYS A 262 18.43 -8.37 17.47
N VAL A 263 18.51 -8.78 18.74
CA VAL A 263 17.37 -9.07 19.61
C VAL A 263 16.86 -7.81 20.30
N TYR A 264 15.55 -7.57 20.20
CA TYR A 264 14.83 -6.50 20.87
C TYR A 264 13.79 -7.11 21.81
N LYS A 265 13.97 -6.96 23.11
CA LYS A 265 13.06 -7.45 24.15
C LYS A 265 12.22 -6.35 24.79
N GLU A 266 12.62 -5.10 24.59
CA GLU A 266 11.91 -3.97 25.16
C GLU A 266 10.60 -3.69 24.41
N LYS A 267 9.51 -3.67 25.16
CA LYS A 267 8.13 -3.53 24.63
C LYS A 267 7.62 -2.08 24.69
N LEU A 268 8.52 -1.10 24.52
CA LEU A 268 8.20 0.31 24.71
C LEU A 268 7.52 0.92 23.46
N VAL A 269 6.35 0.41 23.10
CA VAL A 269 5.49 1.08 22.13
C VAL A 269 4.38 1.82 22.87
N LYS A 270 4.42 3.15 22.83
CA LYS A 270 3.32 3.97 23.35
C LYS A 270 2.12 3.76 22.45
N LYS A 271 1.10 3.10 22.98
CA LYS A 271 -0.19 2.94 22.30
C LYS A 271 -1.10 4.15 22.56
N TYR A 272 -1.87 4.49 21.55
CA TYR A 272 -2.88 5.55 21.63
C TYR A 272 -4.23 4.89 21.94
N GLU A 273 -4.60 4.81 23.22
CA GLU A 273 -5.80 4.11 23.72
C GLU A 273 -7.09 4.49 22.96
N LYS A 274 -7.27 5.77 22.65
CA LYS A 274 -8.41 6.24 21.87
C LYS A 274 -8.45 5.62 20.48
N CYS A 275 -7.28 5.49 19.81
CA CYS A 275 -7.19 4.84 18.50
C CYS A 275 -7.50 3.35 18.61
N GLU A 276 -6.93 2.67 19.61
CA GLU A 276 -7.13 1.24 19.82
C GLU A 276 -8.60 0.91 20.10
N THR A 277 -9.26 1.69 20.97
CA THR A 277 -10.68 1.52 21.32
C THR A 277 -11.59 1.64 20.09
N GLU A 278 -11.34 2.63 19.22
CA GLU A 278 -12.12 2.79 18.00
C GLU A 278 -11.85 1.67 16.99
N LEU A 279 -10.59 1.31 16.78
CA LEU A 279 -10.21 0.26 15.83
C LEU A 279 -10.69 -1.14 16.25
N ASP A 280 -10.73 -1.44 17.57
CA ASP A 280 -11.17 -2.73 18.09
C ASP A 280 -12.64 -3.06 17.75
N LYS A 281 -13.48 -2.04 17.49
CA LYS A 281 -14.86 -2.23 17.04
C LYS A 281 -14.98 -2.91 15.67
N TYR A 282 -13.93 -2.91 14.88
CA TYR A 282 -13.92 -3.40 13.49
C TYR A 282 -13.02 -4.63 13.26
N CYS A 283 -12.32 -5.08 14.30
CA CYS A 283 -11.44 -6.26 14.27
C CYS A 283 -12.14 -7.59 14.53
#